data_2c11c3c69baafce7c87e5f96140bbe03
#
_entry.id   2c11c3c69baafce7c87e5f96140bbe03
#
_cell.length_a   1.000
_cell.length_b   1.000
_cell.length_c   1.000
_cell.angle_alpha   90.00
_cell.angle_beta   90.00
_cell.angle_gamma   90.00
#
_symmetry.space_group_name_H-M   'P 1'
#
loop_
_entity.id
_entity.type
_entity.pdbx_description
1 polymer ?
#
loop_
_entity_poly.entity_id
_entity_poly.type
_entity_poly.pdbx_seq_one_letter_code
_entity_poly.pdbx_strand_id
1 'polypeptide(L)'
;MVHDTDPSPHPISRRALLRHSAALAGSLALPAIVPASVFGARAPSNRIQVACIGTGNQGIGILRRFLGNEDVQIVAVCDVNTGSHGYKTDDQYLGREPARQEVDAHYAQLARSGSYAGCTPYIDFRDVLDRDDVDAVTIVVPDHWHAIMTVRAAERGKDIYCEKPLSLCVRDGQAMVAAVRRHQRILQTGSMQRSNPLNQFVSQTVLAGRIGTVQQVTAYIAPNNFFGPG
;
A
#
# COMPACT_ATOMS: atom_id res chain seq x y z
N MET A 1 56.88 60.83 33.46
CA MET A 1 57.19 59.71 32.62
C MET A 1 56.18 58.60 32.96
N VAL A 2 55.19 58.49 32.11
CA VAL A 2 54.12 57.44 32.26
C VAL A 2 54.43 56.45 31.18
N HIS A 3 54.68 55.22 31.59
CA HIS A 3 54.77 54.05 30.68
C HIS A 3 53.38 53.47 30.46
N ASP A 4 52.91 53.67 29.29
CA ASP A 4 51.73 53.05 28.74
C ASP A 4 52.10 51.58 28.27
N THR A 5 51.51 50.58 28.82
CA THR A 5 51.66 49.13 28.37
C THR A 5 50.39 48.68 27.80
N ASP A 6 50.28 48.76 26.48
CA ASP A 6 49.24 48.14 25.66
C ASP A 6 49.27 46.58 25.83
N PRO A 7 48.14 45.95 26.20
CA PRO A 7 48.10 44.48 26.27
C PRO A 7 47.85 43.90 24.87
N SER A 8 48.89 43.38 24.25
CA SER A 8 48.76 42.59 23.03
C SER A 8 47.84 41.39 23.21
N PRO A 9 46.92 41.15 22.24
CA PRO A 9 46.00 40.01 22.35
C PRO A 9 46.78 38.67 22.28
N HIS A 10 46.61 37.84 23.32
CA HIS A 10 47.19 36.52 23.33
C HIS A 10 46.58 35.67 22.20
N PRO A 11 47.40 34.96 21.40
CA PRO A 11 46.88 34.10 20.32
C PRO A 11 46.10 32.93 20.92
N ILE A 12 44.85 32.78 20.47
CA ILE A 12 44.00 31.67 20.84
C ILE A 12 44.71 30.37 20.40
N SER A 13 44.97 29.46 21.33
CA SER A 13 45.65 28.21 21.01
C SER A 13 44.76 27.32 20.14
N ARG A 14 45.35 26.59 19.19
CA ARG A 14 44.60 25.64 18.33
C ARG A 14 43.71 24.66 19.14
N ARG A 15 44.11 24.32 20.35
CA ARG A 15 43.36 23.45 21.27
C ARG A 15 42.15 24.15 21.88
N ALA A 16 42.20 25.46 22.11
CA ALA A 16 41.06 26.23 22.56
C ALA A 16 40.06 26.44 21.43
N LEU A 17 40.50 26.71 20.20
CA LEU A 17 39.65 26.80 19.01
C LEU A 17 38.89 25.51 18.73
N LEU A 18 39.57 24.35 18.80
CA LEU A 18 38.95 23.04 18.58
C LEU A 18 37.94 22.66 19.68
N ARG A 19 38.16 23.07 20.93
CA ARG A 19 37.20 22.88 22.00
C ARG A 19 35.93 23.73 21.83
N HIS A 20 36.05 24.95 21.39
CA HIS A 20 34.89 25.82 21.14
C HIS A 20 34.12 25.43 19.88
N SER A 21 34.81 24.99 18.81
CA SER A 21 34.17 24.49 17.61
C SER A 21 33.44 23.15 17.84
N ALA A 22 33.98 22.25 18.67
CA ALA A 22 33.30 21.01 19.03
C ALA A 22 32.05 21.24 19.88
N ALA A 23 32.03 22.25 20.75
CA ALA A 23 30.85 22.63 21.52
C ALA A 23 29.74 23.28 20.66
N LEU A 24 30.11 24.06 19.64
CA LEU A 24 29.13 24.62 18.68
C LEU A 24 28.58 23.55 17.71
N ALA A 25 29.41 22.61 17.26
CA ALA A 25 28.97 21.52 16.39
C ALA A 25 28.03 20.53 17.11
N GLY A 26 28.23 20.31 18.42
CA GLY A 26 27.35 19.47 19.24
C GLY A 26 25.94 20.06 19.47
N SER A 27 25.80 21.38 19.44
CA SER A 27 24.48 22.05 19.60
C SER A 27 23.65 22.13 18.30
N LEU A 28 24.29 21.92 17.13
CA LEU A 28 23.61 21.93 15.82
C LEU A 28 23.24 20.51 15.34
N ALA A 29 23.69 19.46 16.03
CA ALA A 29 23.51 18.06 15.62
C ALA A 29 22.51 17.28 16.48
N LEU A 30 21.67 17.93 17.27
CA LEU A 30 20.51 17.26 17.82
C LEU A 30 19.51 17.07 16.66
N PRO A 31 19.19 15.81 16.28
CA PRO A 31 18.09 15.61 15.35
C PRO A 31 16.88 16.29 15.98
N ALA A 32 16.34 17.31 15.30
CA ALA A 32 15.06 17.87 15.69
C ALA A 32 14.03 16.76 15.48
N ILE A 33 13.74 16.00 16.54
CA ILE A 33 12.60 15.07 16.54
C ILE A 33 11.38 15.98 16.50
N VAL A 34 10.96 16.29 15.29
CA VAL A 34 9.70 17.02 15.08
C VAL A 34 8.60 15.98 15.32
N PRO A 35 7.74 16.17 16.34
CA PRO A 35 6.65 15.24 16.57
C PRO A 35 5.81 15.06 15.32
N ALA A 36 5.38 13.84 15.00
CA ALA A 36 4.52 13.55 13.85
C ALA A 36 3.25 14.43 13.81
N SER A 37 2.79 14.90 14.97
CA SER A 37 1.69 15.86 15.11
C SER A 37 1.93 17.21 14.47
N VAL A 38 3.21 17.63 14.26
CA VAL A 38 3.56 18.89 13.57
C VAL A 38 3.32 18.78 12.07
N PHE A 39 3.39 17.57 11.52
CA PHE A 39 3.11 17.29 10.11
C PHE A 39 1.63 17.01 9.84
N GLY A 40 0.81 16.92 10.90
CA GLY A 40 -0.60 16.57 10.80
C GLY A 40 -0.85 15.07 10.57
N ALA A 41 -2.11 14.65 10.70
CA ALA A 41 -2.52 13.26 10.48
C ALA A 41 -2.23 12.75 9.04
N ARG A 42 -2.10 13.66 8.09
CA ARG A 42 -1.86 13.37 6.66
C ARG A 42 -0.38 13.39 6.25
N ALA A 43 0.54 13.49 7.19
CA ALA A 43 1.97 13.41 6.85
C ALA A 43 2.27 12.05 6.20
N PRO A 44 3.10 12.00 5.14
CA PRO A 44 3.48 10.74 4.48
C PRO A 44 4.01 9.67 5.46
N SER A 45 4.70 10.10 6.52
CA SER A 45 5.21 9.23 7.58
C SER A 45 4.15 8.58 8.46
N ASN A 46 2.89 9.04 8.40
CA ASN A 46 1.77 8.53 9.19
C ASN A 46 0.81 7.67 8.37
N ARG A 47 1.04 7.55 7.06
CA ARG A 47 0.19 6.77 6.17
C ARG A 47 0.67 5.33 6.09
N ILE A 48 -0.27 4.41 5.92
CA ILE A 48 0.02 3.01 5.63
C ILE A 48 0.58 2.93 4.20
N GLN A 49 1.81 2.43 4.07
CA GLN A 49 2.48 2.26 2.79
C GLN A 49 1.98 0.98 2.12
N VAL A 50 1.29 1.13 1.01
CA VAL A 50 0.66 0.00 0.31
C VAL A 50 1.33 -0.27 -1.04
N ALA A 51 1.56 -1.54 -1.34
CA ALA A 51 1.92 -1.98 -2.68
C ALA A 51 0.77 -2.76 -3.33
N CYS A 52 0.49 -2.48 -4.60
CA CYS A 52 -0.58 -3.12 -5.35
C CYS A 52 -0.01 -4.20 -6.28
N ILE A 53 -0.33 -5.47 -6.01
CA ILE A 53 0.08 -6.62 -6.82
C ILE A 53 -1.09 -7.08 -7.68
N GLY A 54 -0.92 -7.02 -9.00
CA GLY A 54 -1.97 -7.20 -10.00
C GLY A 54 -2.67 -5.89 -10.32
N THR A 55 -2.43 -5.35 -11.52
CA THR A 55 -2.94 -4.05 -11.99
C THR A 55 -3.81 -4.18 -13.24
N GLY A 56 -4.37 -5.36 -13.45
CA GLY A 56 -5.38 -5.60 -14.48
C GLY A 56 -6.72 -5.00 -14.13
N ASN A 57 -7.77 -5.44 -14.83
CA ASN A 57 -9.12 -4.86 -14.76
C ASN A 57 -9.67 -4.70 -13.32
N GLN A 58 -9.62 -5.75 -12.51
CA GLN A 58 -10.07 -5.69 -11.11
C GLN A 58 -9.06 -4.93 -10.25
N GLY A 59 -7.76 -5.14 -10.47
CA GLY A 59 -6.69 -4.54 -9.70
C GLY A 59 -6.64 -3.04 -9.79
N ILE A 60 -6.81 -2.46 -10.99
CA ILE A 60 -6.86 -1.01 -11.14
C ILE A 60 -8.08 -0.39 -10.42
N GLY A 61 -9.21 -1.10 -10.37
CA GLY A 61 -10.38 -0.66 -9.63
C GLY A 61 -10.15 -0.64 -8.11
N ILE A 62 -9.42 -1.63 -7.58
CA ILE A 62 -9.02 -1.69 -6.17
C ILE A 62 -7.99 -0.60 -5.87
N LEU A 63 -6.95 -0.46 -6.70
CA LEU A 63 -5.94 0.59 -6.58
C LEU A 63 -6.57 1.98 -6.45
N ARG A 64 -7.52 2.33 -7.30
CA ARG A 64 -8.24 3.61 -7.26
C ARG A 64 -8.98 3.84 -5.95
N ARG A 65 -9.54 2.79 -5.34
CA ARG A 65 -10.21 2.89 -4.04
C ARG A 65 -9.20 3.18 -2.93
N PHE A 66 -8.02 2.56 -2.97
CA PHE A 66 -6.95 2.84 -2.03
C PHE A 66 -6.36 4.23 -2.22
N LEU A 67 -6.21 4.72 -3.47
CA LEU A 67 -5.80 6.10 -3.76
C LEU A 67 -6.73 7.14 -3.14
N GLY A 68 -8.03 6.85 -3.07
CA GLY A 68 -9.02 7.74 -2.47
C GLY A 68 -9.01 7.75 -0.94
N ASN A 69 -8.19 6.94 -0.28
CA ASN A 69 -8.10 6.89 1.18
C ASN A 69 -6.90 7.72 1.67
N GLU A 70 -7.16 8.72 2.50
CA GLU A 70 -6.15 9.65 3.01
C GLU A 70 -5.13 8.98 3.97
N ASP A 71 -5.50 7.87 4.61
CA ASP A 71 -4.64 7.11 5.52
C ASP A 71 -3.64 6.20 4.80
N VAL A 72 -3.76 6.11 3.46
CA VAL A 72 -2.96 5.21 2.62
C VAL A 72 -2.04 6.00 1.69
N GLN A 73 -0.87 5.45 1.45
CA GLN A 73 0.02 5.87 0.37
C GLN A 73 0.44 4.66 -0.47
N ILE A 74 0.10 4.68 -1.76
CA ILE A 74 0.58 3.64 -2.69
C ILE A 74 2.02 4.00 -3.08
N VAL A 75 2.96 3.09 -2.77
CA VAL A 75 4.40 3.29 -3.01
C VAL A 75 4.97 2.35 -4.06
N ALA A 76 4.23 1.31 -4.43
CA ALA A 76 4.64 0.38 -5.47
C ALA A 76 3.44 -0.24 -6.19
N VAL A 77 3.66 -0.61 -7.44
CA VAL A 77 2.75 -1.43 -8.24
C VAL A 77 3.54 -2.59 -8.83
N CYS A 78 2.91 -3.77 -8.91
CA CYS A 78 3.54 -4.96 -9.43
C CYS A 78 2.60 -5.68 -10.40
N ASP A 79 3.08 -5.94 -11.60
CA ASP A 79 2.41 -6.77 -12.59
C ASP A 79 3.43 -7.30 -13.60
N VAL A 80 3.27 -8.53 -14.06
CA VAL A 80 4.10 -9.10 -15.14
C VAL A 80 3.85 -8.37 -16.46
N ASN A 81 2.63 -7.87 -16.67
CA ASN A 81 2.26 -7.08 -17.83
C ASN A 81 2.71 -5.62 -17.68
N THR A 82 3.54 -5.16 -18.60
CA THR A 82 3.97 -3.75 -18.65
C THR A 82 2.81 -2.81 -18.96
N GLY A 83 1.99 -3.18 -19.94
CA GLY A 83 0.80 -2.47 -20.38
C GLY A 83 0.28 -3.09 -21.67
N SER A 84 -1.03 -3.38 -21.72
CA SER A 84 -1.69 -3.91 -22.90
C SER A 84 -3.17 -3.53 -22.95
N HIS A 85 -3.73 -3.63 -24.14
CA HIS A 85 -5.18 -3.68 -24.36
C HIS A 85 -5.69 -5.12 -24.15
N GLY A 86 -6.98 -5.34 -24.32
CA GLY A 86 -7.61 -6.66 -24.28
C GLY A 86 -8.15 -7.09 -22.90
N TYR A 87 -8.39 -6.12 -22.01
CA TYR A 87 -9.08 -6.36 -20.75
C TYR A 87 -10.61 -6.36 -20.93
N LYS A 88 -11.35 -5.55 -20.21
CA LYS A 88 -12.82 -5.56 -20.26
C LYS A 88 -13.39 -4.88 -21.49
N THR A 89 -12.72 -3.83 -21.96
CA THR A 89 -13.09 -3.04 -23.15
C THR A 89 -11.83 -2.78 -23.99
N ASP A 90 -12.00 -2.58 -25.30
CA ASP A 90 -10.88 -2.42 -26.24
C ASP A 90 -10.06 -1.14 -26.01
N ASP A 91 -10.68 -0.12 -25.42
CA ASP A 91 -10.06 1.16 -25.05
C ASP A 91 -9.26 1.11 -23.76
N GLN A 92 -9.45 0.08 -22.92
CA GLN A 92 -8.67 -0.07 -21.69
C GLN A 92 -7.23 -0.48 -21.99
N TYR A 93 -6.29 0.34 -21.55
CA TYR A 93 -4.87 0.06 -21.54
C TYR A 93 -4.39 -0.06 -20.10
N LEU A 94 -4.14 -1.28 -19.63
CA LEU A 94 -3.85 -1.61 -18.24
C LEU A 94 -2.56 -2.40 -18.11
N GLY A 95 -1.98 -2.36 -16.93
CA GLY A 95 -0.73 -3.02 -16.58
C GLY A 95 0.10 -2.17 -15.62
N ARG A 96 1.31 -2.60 -15.36
CA ARG A 96 2.22 -1.98 -14.39
C ARG A 96 2.48 -0.49 -14.66
N GLU A 97 2.83 -0.13 -15.91
CA GLU A 97 3.17 1.26 -16.22
C GLU A 97 1.96 2.21 -16.18
N PRO A 98 0.81 1.88 -16.77
CA PRO A 98 -0.39 2.69 -16.61
C PRO A 98 -0.78 2.90 -15.15
N ALA A 99 -0.69 1.85 -14.31
CA ALA A 99 -1.01 1.94 -12.90
C ALA A 99 -0.02 2.87 -12.15
N ARG A 100 1.28 2.75 -12.41
CA ARG A 100 2.29 3.66 -11.86
C ARG A 100 2.01 5.12 -12.22
N GLN A 101 1.74 5.38 -13.50
CA GLN A 101 1.45 6.72 -13.98
C GLN A 101 0.20 7.31 -13.30
N GLU A 102 -0.83 6.52 -13.08
CA GLU A 102 -2.06 6.95 -12.39
C GLU A 102 -1.76 7.32 -10.92
N VAL A 103 -0.96 6.51 -10.22
CA VAL A 103 -0.54 6.80 -8.84
C VAL A 103 0.29 8.08 -8.78
N ASP A 104 1.29 8.22 -9.65
CA ASP A 104 2.15 9.40 -9.68
C ASP A 104 1.34 10.67 -10.02
N ALA A 105 0.42 10.61 -10.99
CA ALA A 105 -0.45 11.72 -11.35
C ALA A 105 -1.37 12.13 -10.19
N HIS A 106 -1.94 11.16 -9.47
CA HIS A 106 -2.78 11.45 -8.30
C HIS A 106 -2.01 12.22 -7.22
N TYR A 107 -0.84 11.74 -6.83
CA TYR A 107 -0.06 12.41 -5.79
C TYR A 107 0.60 13.70 -6.27
N ALA A 108 0.90 13.85 -7.56
CA ALA A 108 1.38 15.11 -8.13
C ALA A 108 0.35 16.25 -7.97
N GLN A 109 -0.94 15.95 -8.09
CA GLN A 109 -2.02 16.93 -7.87
C GLN A 109 -2.09 17.39 -6.40
N LEU A 110 -1.69 16.53 -5.47
CA LEU A 110 -1.68 16.83 -4.03
C LEU A 110 -0.37 17.46 -3.57
N ALA A 111 0.71 17.34 -4.34
CA ALA A 111 2.01 17.86 -4.01
C ALA A 111 2.08 19.36 -4.33
N ARG A 112 2.70 20.17 -3.42
CA ARG A 112 2.93 21.60 -3.67
C ARG A 112 3.82 21.86 -4.89
N SER A 113 4.71 20.92 -5.21
CA SER A 113 5.59 20.98 -6.40
C SER A 113 4.85 20.73 -7.71
N GLY A 114 3.62 20.17 -7.67
CA GLY A 114 2.90 19.70 -8.84
C GLY A 114 3.53 18.48 -9.52
N SER A 115 4.51 17.84 -8.86
CA SER A 115 5.17 16.62 -9.38
C SER A 115 5.37 15.59 -8.28
N TYR A 116 5.27 14.32 -8.65
CA TYR A 116 5.52 13.15 -7.80
C TYR A 116 6.00 12.00 -8.67
N ALA A 117 6.99 11.26 -8.21
CA ALA A 117 7.55 10.10 -8.89
C ALA A 117 7.98 9.04 -7.85
N GLY A 118 7.14 8.82 -6.85
CA GLY A 118 7.44 7.94 -5.71
C GLY A 118 6.87 6.54 -5.83
N CYS A 119 6.08 6.23 -6.88
CA CYS A 119 5.57 4.88 -7.10
C CYS A 119 6.56 4.06 -7.93
N THR A 120 7.05 2.96 -7.35
CA THR A 120 8.03 2.08 -8.01
C THR A 120 7.33 0.90 -8.69
N PRO A 121 7.57 0.65 -10.00
CA PRO A 121 7.01 -0.50 -10.70
C PRO A 121 7.88 -1.75 -10.53
N TYR A 122 7.25 -2.92 -10.32
CA TYR A 122 7.90 -4.21 -10.18
C TYR A 122 7.29 -5.25 -11.12
N ILE A 123 8.12 -6.19 -11.59
CA ILE A 123 7.67 -7.36 -12.36
C ILE A 123 7.40 -8.53 -11.41
N ASP A 124 8.27 -8.71 -10.43
CA ASP A 124 8.23 -9.81 -9.48
C ASP A 124 7.68 -9.32 -8.14
N PHE A 125 6.63 -9.98 -7.66
CA PHE A 125 6.02 -9.64 -6.38
C PHE A 125 6.95 -9.87 -5.17
N ARG A 126 7.95 -10.74 -5.30
CA ARG A 126 8.93 -11.02 -4.25
C ARG A 126 9.77 -9.80 -3.94
N ASP A 127 10.17 -9.05 -4.97
CA ASP A 127 10.92 -7.81 -4.82
C ASP A 127 10.10 -6.73 -4.06
N VAL A 128 8.78 -6.73 -4.27
CA VAL A 128 7.85 -5.87 -3.51
C VAL A 128 7.80 -6.27 -2.05
N LEU A 129 7.69 -7.59 -1.78
CA LEU A 129 7.57 -8.10 -0.41
C LEU A 129 8.87 -7.91 0.40
N ASP A 130 10.02 -7.81 -0.27
CA ASP A 130 11.32 -7.58 0.36
C ASP A 130 11.56 -6.11 0.75
N ARG A 131 10.68 -5.19 0.40
CA ARG A 131 10.76 -3.78 0.80
C ARG A 131 10.36 -3.60 2.26
N ASP A 132 11.23 -2.96 3.03
CA ASP A 132 10.98 -2.66 4.46
C ASP A 132 9.95 -1.54 4.66
N ASP A 133 9.82 -0.65 3.67
CA ASP A 133 8.90 0.49 3.73
C ASP A 133 7.46 0.17 3.29
N VAL A 134 7.15 -1.07 2.90
CA VAL A 134 5.79 -1.52 2.58
C VAL A 134 5.15 -2.13 3.83
N ASP A 135 4.03 -1.60 4.29
CA ASP A 135 3.28 -2.11 5.43
C ASP A 135 2.26 -3.17 5.02
N ALA A 136 1.58 -2.95 3.89
CA ALA A 136 0.51 -3.82 3.42
C ALA A 136 0.53 -4.00 1.89
N VAL A 137 -0.08 -5.08 1.43
CA VAL A 137 -0.21 -5.38 0.01
C VAL A 137 -1.65 -5.66 -0.39
N THR A 138 -2.04 -5.23 -1.60
CA THR A 138 -3.23 -5.75 -2.26
C THR A 138 -2.82 -6.85 -3.25
N ILE A 139 -3.51 -7.99 -3.21
CA ILE A 139 -3.27 -9.14 -4.10
C ILE A 139 -4.52 -9.34 -4.96
N VAL A 140 -4.42 -8.94 -6.23
CA VAL A 140 -5.52 -8.95 -7.20
C VAL A 140 -5.04 -9.56 -8.51
N VAL A 141 -4.76 -10.85 -8.45
CA VAL A 141 -4.13 -11.65 -9.50
C VAL A 141 -5.03 -12.85 -9.85
N PRO A 142 -4.69 -13.69 -10.84
CA PRO A 142 -5.41 -14.95 -11.07
C PRO A 142 -5.42 -15.85 -9.83
N ASP A 143 -6.53 -16.54 -9.63
CA ASP A 143 -6.89 -17.26 -8.38
C ASP A 143 -5.79 -18.19 -7.85
N HIS A 144 -5.06 -18.84 -8.74
CA HIS A 144 -4.00 -19.81 -8.38
C HIS A 144 -2.75 -19.15 -7.76
N TRP A 145 -2.62 -17.82 -7.84
CA TRP A 145 -1.55 -17.07 -7.21
C TRP A 145 -1.90 -16.53 -5.81
N HIS A 146 -3.19 -16.45 -5.45
CA HIS A 146 -3.63 -15.85 -4.20
C HIS A 146 -2.99 -16.49 -2.98
N ALA A 147 -2.99 -17.81 -2.90
CA ALA A 147 -2.50 -18.51 -1.71
C ALA A 147 -1.01 -18.32 -1.50
N ILE A 148 -0.19 -18.54 -2.54
CA ILE A 148 1.26 -18.43 -2.41
C ILE A 148 1.69 -17.00 -2.09
N MET A 149 1.07 -16.00 -2.74
CA MET A 149 1.39 -14.60 -2.49
C MET A 149 0.98 -14.16 -1.08
N THR A 150 -0.20 -14.61 -0.60
CA THR A 150 -0.66 -14.34 0.78
C THR A 150 0.28 -14.95 1.82
N VAL A 151 0.68 -16.22 1.64
CA VAL A 151 1.63 -16.88 2.55
C VAL A 151 2.96 -16.11 2.59
N ARG A 152 3.51 -15.78 1.44
CA ARG A 152 4.78 -15.03 1.34
C ARG A 152 4.69 -13.62 1.92
N ALA A 153 3.57 -12.92 1.70
CA ALA A 153 3.34 -11.61 2.28
C ALA A 153 3.29 -11.69 3.82
N ALA A 154 2.58 -12.66 4.38
CA ALA A 154 2.54 -12.88 5.82
C ALA A 154 3.92 -13.20 6.40
N GLU A 155 4.72 -14.07 5.74
CA GLU A 155 6.10 -14.40 6.13
C GLU A 155 7.02 -13.16 6.14
N ARG A 156 6.75 -12.16 5.27
CA ARG A 156 7.49 -10.89 5.20
C ARG A 156 6.89 -9.79 6.08
N GLY A 157 5.94 -10.14 6.95
CA GLY A 157 5.36 -9.21 7.92
C GLY A 157 4.40 -8.20 7.32
N LYS A 158 3.87 -8.43 6.11
CA LYS A 158 2.93 -7.52 5.45
C LYS A 158 1.49 -7.86 5.82
N ASP A 159 0.66 -6.84 6.01
CA ASP A 159 -0.79 -6.99 6.07
C ASP A 159 -1.35 -7.11 4.65
N ILE A 160 -2.51 -7.76 4.49
CA ILE A 160 -2.92 -8.28 3.19
C ILE A 160 -4.39 -7.97 2.92
N TYR A 161 -4.66 -7.36 1.78
CA TYR A 161 -5.97 -7.44 1.12
C TYR A 161 -5.85 -8.43 -0.04
N CYS A 162 -6.61 -9.53 -0.01
CA CYS A 162 -6.61 -10.53 -1.09
C CYS A 162 -8.00 -10.63 -1.73
N GLU A 163 -8.05 -10.52 -3.07
CA GLU A 163 -9.31 -10.68 -3.81
C GLU A 163 -9.86 -12.10 -3.70
N LYS A 164 -11.18 -12.19 -3.96
CA LYS A 164 -11.88 -13.46 -4.07
C LYS A 164 -11.66 -14.08 -5.47
N PRO A 165 -11.72 -15.43 -5.57
CA PRO A 165 -11.70 -16.44 -4.52
C PRO A 165 -10.32 -16.57 -3.88
N LEU A 166 -10.26 -16.85 -2.59
CA LEU A 166 -8.97 -16.86 -1.86
C LEU A 166 -8.01 -17.97 -2.31
N SER A 167 -8.55 -19.09 -2.79
CA SER A 167 -7.73 -20.26 -3.13
C SER A 167 -8.47 -21.20 -4.08
N LEU A 168 -7.74 -22.03 -4.78
CA LEU A 168 -8.30 -23.09 -5.64
C LEU A 168 -8.74 -24.32 -4.85
N CYS A 169 -8.13 -24.60 -3.71
CA CYS A 169 -8.47 -25.74 -2.89
C CYS A 169 -8.45 -25.41 -1.39
N VAL A 170 -9.09 -26.27 -0.60
CA VAL A 170 -9.20 -26.09 0.86
C VAL A 170 -7.82 -26.07 1.53
N ARG A 171 -6.88 -26.88 1.07
CA ARG A 171 -5.51 -26.94 1.62
C ARG A 171 -4.77 -25.63 1.49
N ASP A 172 -4.91 -24.95 0.35
CA ASP A 172 -4.32 -23.63 0.12
C ASP A 172 -4.90 -22.58 1.09
N GLY A 173 -6.23 -22.59 1.25
CA GLY A 173 -6.88 -21.71 2.23
C GLY A 173 -6.43 -21.98 3.66
N GLN A 174 -6.23 -23.24 4.04
CA GLN A 174 -5.69 -23.63 5.35
C GLN A 174 -4.25 -23.11 5.53
N ALA A 175 -3.41 -23.18 4.49
CA ALA A 175 -2.05 -22.66 4.52
C ALA A 175 -2.04 -21.12 4.71
N MET A 176 -2.92 -20.40 4.01
CA MET A 176 -3.10 -18.95 4.20
C MET A 176 -3.47 -18.61 5.64
N VAL A 177 -4.47 -19.26 6.21
CA VAL A 177 -4.90 -19.05 7.60
C VAL A 177 -3.75 -19.35 8.58
N ALA A 178 -3.03 -20.44 8.38
CA ALA A 178 -1.91 -20.82 9.23
C ALA A 178 -0.77 -19.78 9.18
N ALA A 179 -0.41 -19.29 7.99
CA ALA A 179 0.63 -18.30 7.81
C ALA A 179 0.25 -16.95 8.45
N VAL A 180 -0.95 -16.44 8.15
CA VAL A 180 -1.45 -15.16 8.68
C VAL A 180 -1.49 -15.17 10.22
N ARG A 181 -1.97 -16.27 10.82
CA ARG A 181 -2.01 -16.41 12.28
C ARG A 181 -0.62 -16.53 12.89
N ARG A 182 0.26 -17.35 12.29
CA ARG A 182 1.64 -17.54 12.75
C ARG A 182 2.42 -16.22 12.79
N HIS A 183 2.26 -15.40 11.75
CA HIS A 183 2.99 -14.14 11.61
C HIS A 183 2.21 -12.94 12.14
N GLN A 184 1.04 -13.16 12.77
CA GLN A 184 0.20 -12.14 13.38
C GLN A 184 -0.12 -10.98 12.40
N ARG A 185 -0.48 -11.34 11.15
CA ARG A 185 -0.84 -10.36 10.13
C ARG A 185 -2.35 -10.25 9.97
N ILE A 186 -2.79 -9.15 9.41
CA ILE A 186 -4.19 -8.93 9.06
C ILE A 186 -4.42 -9.42 7.63
N LEU A 187 -5.45 -10.22 7.41
CA LEU A 187 -5.93 -10.62 6.10
C LEU A 187 -7.37 -10.18 5.92
N GLN A 188 -7.59 -9.25 4.99
CA GLN A 188 -8.92 -8.85 4.55
C GLN A 188 -9.24 -9.50 3.20
N THR A 189 -10.35 -10.21 3.15
CA THR A 189 -10.86 -10.79 1.90
C THR A 189 -11.61 -9.74 1.06
N GLY A 190 -11.39 -9.74 -0.25
CA GLY A 190 -12.06 -8.88 -1.22
C GLY A 190 -13.55 -9.17 -1.46
N SER A 191 -14.31 -9.48 -0.41
CA SER A 191 -15.75 -9.75 -0.46
C SER A 191 -16.58 -8.47 -0.39
N MET A 192 -16.32 -7.54 -1.32
CA MET A 192 -16.87 -6.16 -1.32
C MET A 192 -18.41 -6.10 -1.30
N GLN A 193 -19.09 -7.12 -1.81
CA GLN A 193 -20.56 -7.16 -1.83
C GLN A 193 -21.16 -7.22 -0.41
N ARG A 194 -20.43 -7.71 0.58
CA ARG A 194 -20.86 -7.68 1.99
C ARG A 194 -20.92 -6.28 2.57
N SER A 195 -20.15 -5.34 2.01
CA SER A 195 -20.12 -3.94 2.43
C SER A 195 -21.02 -3.04 1.56
N ASN A 196 -21.68 -3.60 0.55
CA ASN A 196 -22.61 -2.85 -0.29
C ASN A 196 -23.89 -2.56 0.50
N PRO A 197 -24.31 -1.26 0.65
CA PRO A 197 -25.48 -0.89 1.44
C PRO A 197 -26.78 -1.55 0.97
N LEU A 198 -26.96 -1.71 -0.36
CA LEU A 198 -28.13 -2.37 -0.90
C LEU A 198 -28.18 -3.86 -0.52
N ASN A 199 -27.06 -4.55 -0.64
CA ASN A 199 -26.99 -5.97 -0.25
C ASN A 199 -27.20 -6.15 1.27
N GLN A 200 -26.69 -5.25 2.09
CA GLN A 200 -26.94 -5.25 3.52
C GLN A 200 -28.42 -5.01 3.82
N PHE A 201 -29.04 -4.02 3.19
CA PHE A 201 -30.47 -3.74 3.34
C PHE A 201 -31.35 -4.95 2.96
N VAL A 202 -31.08 -5.59 1.81
CA VAL A 202 -31.81 -6.79 1.37
C VAL A 202 -31.63 -7.90 2.37
N SER A 203 -30.41 -8.20 2.79
CA SER A 203 -30.13 -9.26 3.77
C SER A 203 -30.85 -9.02 5.10
N GLN A 204 -30.80 -7.79 5.62
CA GLN A 204 -31.48 -7.41 6.86
C GLN A 204 -33.01 -7.51 6.73
N THR A 205 -33.57 -7.14 5.57
CA THR A 205 -34.99 -7.24 5.28
C THR A 205 -35.48 -8.69 5.34
N VAL A 206 -34.72 -9.61 4.72
CA VAL A 206 -34.99 -11.05 4.75
C VAL A 206 -34.89 -11.60 6.16
N LEU A 207 -33.78 -11.31 6.88
CA LEU A 207 -33.54 -11.78 8.24
C LEU A 207 -34.57 -11.26 9.25
N ALA A 208 -35.11 -10.06 9.03
CA ALA A 208 -36.18 -9.48 9.85
C ALA A 208 -37.57 -10.07 9.54
N GLY A 209 -37.66 -11.07 8.67
CA GLY A 209 -38.92 -11.73 8.29
C GLY A 209 -39.88 -10.87 7.48
N ARG A 210 -39.43 -9.72 6.93
CA ARG A 210 -40.32 -8.79 6.21
C ARG A 210 -40.88 -9.34 4.90
N ILE A 211 -40.29 -10.40 4.36
CA ILE A 211 -40.80 -11.15 3.20
C ILE A 211 -41.53 -12.43 3.60
N GLY A 212 -41.79 -12.62 4.90
CA GLY A 212 -42.36 -13.83 5.44
C GLY A 212 -41.34 -14.99 5.50
N THR A 213 -41.85 -16.22 5.60
CA THR A 213 -41.02 -17.41 5.63
C THR A 213 -40.47 -17.73 4.24
N VAL A 214 -39.14 -17.77 4.11
CA VAL A 214 -38.48 -18.14 2.85
C VAL A 214 -38.78 -19.60 2.53
N GLN A 215 -39.47 -19.84 1.43
CA GLN A 215 -39.85 -21.21 0.97
C GLN A 215 -38.84 -21.74 -0.05
N GLN A 216 -38.29 -20.85 -0.88
CA GLN A 216 -37.37 -21.25 -1.94
C GLN A 216 -36.36 -20.12 -2.22
N VAL A 217 -35.15 -20.52 -2.54
CA VAL A 217 -34.09 -19.60 -3.05
C VAL A 217 -33.65 -20.14 -4.40
N THR A 218 -33.67 -19.31 -5.43
CA THR A 218 -33.17 -19.66 -6.76
C THR A 218 -31.97 -18.77 -7.09
N ALA A 219 -30.85 -19.40 -7.41
CA ALA A 219 -29.63 -18.70 -7.82
C ALA A 219 -29.39 -18.94 -9.33
N TYR A 220 -29.15 -17.89 -10.06
CA TYR A 220 -28.74 -17.96 -11.46
C TYR A 220 -27.29 -17.58 -11.59
N ILE A 221 -26.53 -18.43 -12.27
CA ILE A 221 -25.14 -18.16 -12.65
C ILE A 221 -25.13 -18.05 -14.18
N ALA A 222 -24.53 -16.97 -14.68
CA ALA A 222 -24.38 -16.81 -16.12
C ALA A 222 -23.58 -17.98 -16.71
N PRO A 223 -23.90 -18.41 -17.95
CA PRO A 223 -23.07 -19.41 -18.64
C PRO A 223 -21.61 -18.94 -18.68
N ASN A 224 -20.70 -19.90 -18.53
CA ASN A 224 -19.31 -19.61 -18.70
C ASN A 224 -19.05 -19.26 -20.18
N ASN A 225 -18.58 -18.05 -20.45
CA ASN A 225 -18.21 -17.60 -21.80
C ASN A 225 -16.82 -18.14 -22.22
N PHE A 226 -16.26 -19.06 -21.46
CA PHE A 226 -15.03 -19.73 -21.84
C PHE A 226 -15.32 -20.71 -22.99
N PHE A 227 -15.13 -20.24 -24.20
CA PHE A 227 -14.93 -21.11 -25.35
C PHE A 227 -13.53 -21.67 -25.17
N GLY A 228 -13.44 -22.92 -24.74
CA GLY A 228 -12.17 -23.63 -24.65
C GLY A 228 -11.42 -23.58 -25.99
N PRO A 229 -10.11 -23.90 -26.00
CA PRO A 229 -9.40 -24.02 -27.25
C PRO A 229 -10.13 -25.02 -28.11
N GLY A 230 -10.60 -24.57 -29.29
CA GLY A 230 -11.15 -25.43 -30.31
C GLY A 230 -10.09 -26.37 -30.85
#